data_1cb0aeee2bcf0ffceef4847b4bb63643
#
_entry.id   1cb0aeee2bcf0ffceef4847b4bb63643
#
_cell.length_a   1.000
_cell.length_b   1.000
_cell.length_c   1.000
_cell.angle_alpha   90.00
_cell.angle_beta   90.00
_cell.angle_gamma   90.00
#
_symmetry.space_group_name_H-M   'P 1'
#
loop_
_entity.id
_entity.type
_entity.pdbx_description
1 polymer ?
#
loop_
_entity_poly.entity_id
_entity_poly.type
_entity_poly.pdbx_seq_one_letter_code
_entity_poly.pdbx_strand_id
1 'polypeptide(L)'
;MRQLLPGDTVWRNIRLATMDPQRQAPYGLVDNQALIVREGHICDIVPETQLPVSGDNIHDMQGRLVTPGLIDCHTHLVFAGNRAAEWEQRLNGASYQHISAQGGGINATVSATRACAEETLYLLARERMMRLASEGVTLLEIKSGYGLELATEEKLLRVAAKLAAENAIDISPTLLAAHATPAEYRDDPDGYITLVCETMIPQLWQKGLFDAVDLFCESVGFNVAQSERVLQTAKALGIPVKGHVEQLSLLGGAQLVSRYQGLSADHIEYLDEAGVAAMRDGRTVGVLLPGAFYFLRETQRPPVELLRRYQVPVAVASDFNPGTSPFCSLHLAMNMACVQFGLTPEEAWAGVTRHAARALGRQATHGQIRAGYRADFVVWDAEQPVEIVYEPGRNPLYQRVYRGKIS
;
A
#
# COMPACT_ATOMS: atom_id res chain seq x y z
N MET A 1 34.36 23.65 3.22
CA MET A 1 33.30 23.04 4.03
C MET A 1 32.02 23.83 3.81
N ARG A 2 30.93 23.15 3.57
CA ARG A 2 29.60 23.74 3.43
C ARG A 2 29.13 24.23 4.82
N GLN A 3 28.63 25.44 4.88
CA GLN A 3 28.03 25.97 6.10
C GLN A 3 26.62 25.41 6.25
N LEU A 4 26.33 24.79 7.40
CA LEU A 4 25.00 24.38 7.78
C LEU A 4 24.18 25.59 8.21
N LEU A 5 22.90 25.59 7.87
CA LEU A 5 21.95 26.62 8.27
C LEU A 5 21.24 26.22 9.59
N PRO A 6 20.70 27.18 10.33
CA PRO A 6 19.89 26.89 11.50
C PRO A 6 18.73 25.92 11.14
N GLY A 7 18.55 24.87 11.93
CA GLY A 7 17.53 23.85 11.69
C GLY A 7 17.96 22.71 10.75
N ASP A 8 19.19 22.75 10.21
CA ASP A 8 19.73 21.60 9.47
C ASP A 8 20.04 20.46 10.44
N THR A 9 19.62 19.26 10.07
CA THR A 9 20.04 17.99 10.65
C THR A 9 20.76 17.20 9.57
N VAL A 10 21.88 16.57 9.92
CA VAL A 10 22.75 15.84 9.00
C VAL A 10 22.82 14.37 9.37
N TRP A 11 22.60 13.48 8.41
CA TRP A 11 22.93 12.06 8.51
C TRP A 11 24.13 11.79 7.61
N ARG A 12 25.22 11.33 8.23
CA ARG A 12 26.49 11.09 7.56
C ARG A 12 26.99 9.66 7.76
N ASN A 13 28.08 9.32 7.07
CA ASN A 13 28.66 7.98 7.10
C ASN A 13 27.61 6.93 6.79
N ILE A 14 26.98 7.10 5.62
CA ILE A 14 25.85 6.31 5.14
C ILE A 14 26.13 5.78 3.74
N ARG A 15 25.59 4.59 3.48
CA ARG A 15 25.45 4.03 2.15
C ARG A 15 24.02 4.25 1.69
N LEU A 16 23.80 5.07 0.67
CA LEU A 16 22.47 5.43 0.20
C LEU A 16 22.00 4.50 -0.90
N ALA A 17 20.85 3.85 -0.73
CA ALA A 17 20.05 3.29 -1.80
C ALA A 17 18.91 4.28 -2.09
N THR A 18 19.13 5.19 -3.03
CA THR A 18 18.24 6.34 -3.26
C THR A 18 16.91 5.99 -3.90
N MET A 19 16.82 4.83 -4.56
CA MET A 19 15.71 4.40 -5.42
C MET A 19 15.39 5.39 -6.56
N ASP A 20 16.31 6.29 -6.89
CA ASP A 20 16.19 7.23 -7.99
C ASP A 20 16.48 6.52 -9.34
N PRO A 21 15.48 6.40 -10.24
CA PRO A 21 15.65 5.70 -11.52
C PRO A 21 16.58 6.42 -12.51
N GLN A 22 16.98 7.66 -12.23
CA GLN A 22 17.94 8.39 -13.04
C GLN A 22 19.40 7.99 -12.75
N ARG A 23 19.65 7.25 -11.67
CA ARG A 23 20.98 6.72 -11.33
C ARG A 23 21.19 5.37 -11.97
N GLN A 24 22.39 5.16 -12.54
CA GLN A 24 22.72 3.91 -13.24
C GLN A 24 23.00 2.72 -12.31
N ALA A 25 23.47 3.00 -11.08
CA ALA A 25 23.76 1.94 -10.12
C ALA A 25 22.47 1.26 -9.66
N PRO A 26 22.46 -0.08 -9.47
CA PRO A 26 21.32 -0.80 -8.90
C PRO A 26 20.82 -0.14 -7.60
N TYR A 27 19.50 -0.08 -7.39
CA TYR A 27 18.86 0.63 -6.27
C TYR A 27 19.17 2.14 -6.20
N GLY A 28 19.86 2.70 -7.21
CA GLY A 28 20.41 4.05 -7.14
C GLY A 28 21.47 4.23 -6.04
N LEU A 29 22.30 3.20 -5.81
CA LEU A 29 23.33 3.18 -4.75
C LEU A 29 24.36 4.29 -4.94
N VAL A 30 24.69 4.96 -3.83
CA VAL A 30 25.73 6.00 -3.76
C VAL A 30 26.41 5.92 -2.39
N ASP A 31 27.75 5.85 -2.40
CA ASP A 31 28.58 5.84 -1.21
C ASP A 31 29.15 7.24 -0.90
N ASN A 32 29.63 7.43 0.33
CA ASN A 32 30.34 8.64 0.77
C ASN A 32 29.50 9.92 0.62
N GLN A 33 28.19 9.80 0.81
CA GLN A 33 27.28 10.95 0.83
C GLN A 33 26.74 11.20 2.24
N ALA A 34 26.18 12.39 2.43
CA ALA A 34 25.41 12.73 3.61
C ALA A 34 24.09 13.38 3.18
N LEU A 35 23.07 13.21 4.00
CA LEU A 35 21.77 13.85 3.84
C LEU A 35 21.70 15.10 4.72
N ILE A 36 21.24 16.19 4.14
CA ILE A 36 20.89 17.41 4.88
C ILE A 36 19.37 17.51 4.89
N VAL A 37 18.80 17.55 6.08
CA VAL A 37 17.35 17.61 6.30
C VAL A 37 16.99 18.87 7.06
N ARG A 38 15.91 19.53 6.64
CA ARG A 38 15.31 20.69 7.31
C ARG A 38 13.80 20.65 7.15
N GLU A 39 13.08 20.97 8.21
CA GLU A 39 11.60 21.06 8.22
C GLU A 39 10.92 19.82 7.62
N GLY A 40 11.47 18.64 7.89
CA GLY A 40 10.91 17.38 7.44
C GLY A 40 11.16 17.03 5.97
N HIS A 41 12.03 17.77 5.28
CA HIS A 41 12.38 17.53 3.87
C HIS A 41 13.88 17.32 3.69
N ILE A 42 14.25 16.52 2.70
CA ILE A 42 15.63 16.37 2.25
C ILE A 42 15.99 17.64 1.48
N CYS A 43 16.87 18.46 2.05
CA CYS A 43 17.33 19.69 1.40
C CYS A 43 18.39 19.40 0.34
N ASP A 44 19.30 18.46 0.65
CA ASP A 44 20.40 18.15 -0.26
C ASP A 44 21.03 16.79 0.07
N ILE A 45 21.73 16.25 -0.92
CA ILE A 45 22.60 15.07 -0.83
C ILE A 45 23.98 15.52 -1.29
N VAL A 46 24.95 15.51 -0.40
CA VAL A 46 26.28 16.09 -0.65
C VAL A 46 27.38 15.09 -0.33
N PRO A 47 28.55 15.22 -0.97
CA PRO A 47 29.73 14.47 -0.56
C PRO A 47 30.05 14.71 0.93
N GLU A 48 30.27 13.65 1.67
CA GLU A 48 30.53 13.71 3.11
C GLU A 48 31.71 14.63 3.46
N THR A 49 32.72 14.67 2.60
CA THR A 49 33.91 15.51 2.77
C THR A 49 33.62 17.00 2.78
N GLN A 50 32.45 17.44 2.35
CA GLN A 50 32.03 18.83 2.34
C GLN A 50 31.43 19.28 3.67
N LEU A 51 31.16 18.38 4.61
CA LEU A 51 30.46 18.64 5.85
C LEU A 51 31.41 18.61 7.07
N PRO A 52 31.05 19.28 8.20
CA PRO A 52 31.75 19.14 9.47
C PRO A 52 31.65 17.69 9.99
N VAL A 53 32.66 17.27 10.74
CA VAL A 53 32.77 15.87 11.23
C VAL A 53 31.85 15.60 12.43
N SER A 54 31.52 16.62 13.22
CA SER A 54 30.71 16.52 14.43
C SER A 54 29.94 17.80 14.70
N GLY A 55 28.87 17.69 15.46
CA GLY A 55 27.96 18.76 15.88
C GLY A 55 26.69 18.19 16.48
N ASP A 56 25.94 18.99 17.23
CA ASP A 56 24.74 18.56 17.96
C ASP A 56 23.63 18.00 17.07
N ASN A 57 23.59 18.42 15.81
CA ASN A 57 22.59 17.98 14.83
C ASN A 57 23.19 17.04 13.76
N ILE A 58 24.28 16.35 14.07
CA ILE A 58 24.95 15.44 13.15
C ILE A 58 24.85 14.02 13.67
N HIS A 59 24.19 13.15 12.90
CA HIS A 59 24.02 11.73 13.18
C HIS A 59 25.01 10.93 12.34
N ASP A 60 25.93 10.20 12.98
CA ASP A 60 26.84 9.25 12.34
C ASP A 60 26.19 7.87 12.31
N MET A 61 25.92 7.36 11.11
CA MET A 61 25.26 6.05 10.90
C MET A 61 26.25 4.89 10.74
N GLN A 62 27.56 5.16 10.91
CA GLN A 62 28.60 4.11 10.95
C GLN A 62 28.64 3.22 9.71
N GLY A 63 28.44 3.79 8.53
CA GLY A 63 28.46 3.08 7.25
C GLY A 63 27.18 2.31 6.91
N ARG A 64 26.11 2.43 7.71
CA ARG A 64 24.86 1.68 7.51
C ARG A 64 24.15 2.06 6.22
N LEU A 65 23.40 1.08 5.71
CA LEU A 65 22.53 1.27 4.58
C LEU A 65 21.34 2.17 4.94
N VAL A 66 21.04 3.12 4.06
CA VAL A 66 19.87 4.01 4.17
C VAL A 66 19.05 3.92 2.89
N THR A 67 17.75 3.69 3.05
CA THR A 67 16.75 3.63 1.97
C THR A 67 15.65 4.64 2.20
N PRO A 68 14.81 4.97 1.18
CA PRO A 68 13.53 5.62 1.44
C PRO A 68 12.73 4.80 2.44
N GLY A 69 11.86 5.45 3.20
CA GLY A 69 10.86 4.77 4.01
C GLY A 69 9.99 3.87 3.14
N LEU A 70 9.65 2.70 3.65
CA LEU A 70 8.79 1.75 2.93
C LEU A 70 7.36 2.28 2.86
N ILE A 71 6.66 1.90 1.79
CA ILE A 71 5.29 2.30 1.51
C ILE A 71 4.46 1.05 1.26
N ASP A 72 3.45 0.82 2.09
CA ASP A 72 2.46 -0.22 1.85
C ASP A 72 1.23 0.40 1.20
N CYS A 73 1.08 0.22 -0.10
CA CYS A 73 0.07 0.90 -0.90
C CYS A 73 -1.25 0.13 -1.03
N HIS A 74 -1.45 -0.94 -0.25
CA HIS A 74 -2.68 -1.71 -0.24
C HIS A 74 -2.85 -2.46 1.07
N THR A 75 -3.70 -1.95 1.97
CA THR A 75 -4.10 -2.66 3.20
C THR A 75 -5.58 -2.43 3.53
N HIS A 76 -6.16 -3.40 4.25
CA HIS A 76 -7.49 -3.31 4.86
C HIS A 76 -7.36 -3.36 6.39
N LEU A 77 -6.50 -2.53 6.93
CA LEU A 77 -5.97 -2.64 8.30
C LEU A 77 -7.03 -2.41 9.39
N VAL A 78 -8.11 -1.67 9.09
CA VAL A 78 -9.15 -1.33 10.06
C VAL A 78 -10.30 -2.34 9.98
N PHE A 79 -10.29 -3.32 10.87
CA PHE A 79 -11.35 -4.32 11.01
C PHE A 79 -11.37 -4.89 12.42
N ALA A 80 -12.51 -5.50 12.80
CA ALA A 80 -12.66 -6.29 14.03
C ALA A 80 -12.81 -7.79 13.72
N GLY A 81 -12.56 -8.61 14.74
CA GLY A 81 -12.58 -10.07 14.61
C GLY A 81 -11.34 -10.64 13.94
N ASN A 82 -11.38 -11.94 13.69
CA ASN A 82 -10.38 -12.67 12.89
C ASN A 82 -11.07 -13.85 12.20
N ARG A 83 -10.38 -14.49 11.27
CA ARG A 83 -10.92 -15.60 10.50
C ARG A 83 -10.10 -16.90 10.67
N ALA A 84 -9.39 -17.03 11.80
CA ALA A 84 -8.54 -18.19 12.07
C ALA A 84 -9.33 -19.50 12.11
N ALA A 85 -10.49 -19.53 12.76
CA ALA A 85 -11.35 -20.71 12.82
C ALA A 85 -11.91 -21.09 11.44
N GLU A 86 -12.24 -20.11 10.59
CA GLU A 86 -12.67 -20.35 9.21
C GLU A 86 -11.51 -20.94 8.38
N TRP A 87 -10.31 -20.42 8.55
CA TRP A 87 -9.12 -20.94 7.88
C TRP A 87 -8.83 -22.39 8.29
N GLU A 88 -8.96 -22.72 9.58
CA GLU A 88 -8.84 -24.10 10.08
C GLU A 88 -9.88 -25.01 9.46
N GLN A 89 -11.15 -24.59 9.38
CA GLN A 89 -12.21 -25.35 8.71
C GLN A 89 -11.88 -25.65 7.23
N ARG A 90 -11.36 -24.65 6.50
CA ARG A 90 -10.95 -24.83 5.09
C ARG A 90 -9.82 -25.87 4.97
N LEU A 91 -8.84 -25.85 5.87
CA LEU A 91 -7.75 -26.82 5.88
C LEU A 91 -8.25 -28.24 6.23
N ASN A 92 -9.31 -28.34 7.01
CA ASN A 92 -9.98 -29.59 7.35
C ASN A 92 -11.01 -30.03 6.27
N GLY A 93 -11.06 -29.35 5.11
CA GLY A 93 -11.84 -29.76 3.96
C GLY A 93 -13.24 -29.15 3.86
N ALA A 94 -13.61 -28.20 4.72
CA ALA A 94 -14.87 -27.48 4.57
C ALA A 94 -14.87 -26.63 3.28
N SER A 95 -15.97 -26.73 2.52
CA SER A 95 -16.12 -25.93 1.30
C SER A 95 -16.40 -24.45 1.63
N TYR A 96 -16.01 -23.55 0.71
CA TYR A 96 -16.33 -22.13 0.81
C TYR A 96 -17.84 -21.90 0.96
N GLN A 97 -18.66 -22.67 0.21
CA GLN A 97 -20.12 -22.59 0.27
C GLN A 97 -20.66 -22.94 1.67
N HIS A 98 -20.12 -23.99 2.30
CA HIS A 98 -20.48 -24.37 3.66
C HIS A 98 -20.18 -23.27 4.68
N ILE A 99 -18.95 -22.70 4.60
CA ILE A 99 -18.52 -21.62 5.48
C ILE A 99 -19.37 -20.35 5.27
N SER A 100 -19.64 -19.98 4.02
CA SER A 100 -20.47 -18.83 3.69
C SER A 100 -21.91 -18.98 4.18
N ALA A 101 -22.50 -20.19 4.06
CA ALA A 101 -23.85 -20.49 4.55
C ALA A 101 -23.96 -20.36 6.09
N GLN A 102 -22.86 -20.52 6.81
CA GLN A 102 -22.79 -20.31 8.26
C GLN A 102 -22.48 -18.87 8.66
N GLY A 103 -22.53 -17.92 7.73
CA GLY A 103 -22.22 -16.51 7.97
C GLY A 103 -20.73 -16.17 7.98
N GLY A 104 -19.88 -17.09 7.46
CA GLY A 104 -18.46 -16.88 7.28
C GLY A 104 -18.13 -15.97 6.08
N GLY A 105 -16.85 -15.88 5.76
CA GLY A 105 -16.38 -15.03 4.69
C GLY A 105 -16.34 -13.55 5.10
N ILE A 106 -16.43 -12.65 4.12
CA ILE A 106 -16.41 -11.22 4.35
C ILE A 106 -17.51 -10.74 5.31
N ASN A 107 -18.68 -11.43 5.30
CA ASN A 107 -19.82 -11.09 6.15
C ASN A 107 -19.49 -11.21 7.65
N ALA A 108 -18.67 -12.18 8.05
CA ALA A 108 -18.22 -12.31 9.44
C ALA A 108 -17.38 -11.09 9.87
N THR A 109 -16.49 -10.63 9.00
CA THR A 109 -15.68 -9.42 9.26
C THR A 109 -16.56 -8.16 9.28
N VAL A 110 -17.50 -8.03 8.35
CA VAL A 110 -18.46 -6.90 8.30
C VAL A 110 -19.29 -6.84 9.59
N SER A 111 -19.88 -7.95 9.99
CA SER A 111 -20.70 -8.00 11.22
C SER A 111 -19.89 -7.63 12.47
N ALA A 112 -18.70 -8.19 12.62
CA ALA A 112 -17.81 -7.87 13.75
C ALA A 112 -17.39 -6.38 13.73
N THR A 113 -17.10 -5.82 12.57
CA THR A 113 -16.63 -4.43 12.41
C THR A 113 -17.78 -3.44 12.65
N ARG A 114 -18.99 -3.73 12.15
CA ARG A 114 -20.18 -2.91 12.42
C ARG A 114 -20.48 -2.83 13.91
N ALA A 115 -20.40 -3.97 14.61
CA ALA A 115 -20.67 -4.06 16.05
C ALA A 115 -19.56 -3.46 16.93
N CYS A 116 -18.35 -3.27 16.39
CA CYS A 116 -17.20 -2.82 17.16
C CYS A 116 -17.23 -1.31 17.39
N ALA A 117 -16.91 -0.88 18.62
CA ALA A 117 -16.76 0.53 18.95
C ALA A 117 -15.56 1.15 18.21
N GLU A 118 -15.67 2.42 17.84
CA GLU A 118 -14.65 3.16 17.10
C GLU A 118 -13.28 3.16 17.79
N GLU A 119 -13.28 3.36 19.12
CA GLU A 119 -12.05 3.35 19.90
C GLU A 119 -11.37 1.97 19.91
N THR A 120 -12.16 0.89 19.98
CA THR A 120 -11.62 -0.48 19.88
C THR A 120 -11.02 -0.75 18.49
N LEU A 121 -11.70 -0.30 17.42
CA LEU A 121 -11.15 -0.38 16.06
C LEU A 121 -9.82 0.38 15.92
N TYR A 122 -9.75 1.57 16.52
CA TYR A 122 -8.52 2.37 16.55
C TYR A 122 -7.38 1.61 17.24
N LEU A 123 -7.59 1.05 18.43
CA LEU A 123 -6.56 0.32 19.17
C LEU A 123 -6.06 -0.91 18.38
N LEU A 124 -6.98 -1.70 17.81
CA LEU A 124 -6.64 -2.86 16.99
C LEU A 124 -5.87 -2.45 15.72
N ALA A 125 -6.32 -1.41 15.04
CA ALA A 125 -5.67 -0.92 13.84
C ALA A 125 -4.29 -0.31 14.16
N ARG A 126 -4.16 0.42 15.27
CA ARG A 126 -2.88 0.97 15.73
C ARG A 126 -1.85 -0.13 16.01
N GLU A 127 -2.23 -1.20 16.67
CA GLU A 127 -1.33 -2.35 16.93
C GLU A 127 -0.79 -2.91 15.61
N ARG A 128 -1.65 -3.13 14.61
CA ARG A 128 -1.27 -3.65 13.29
C ARG A 128 -0.38 -2.66 12.52
N MET A 129 -0.74 -1.38 12.55
CA MET A 129 0.05 -0.31 11.93
C MET A 129 1.46 -0.24 12.54
N MET A 130 1.58 -0.37 13.86
CA MET A 130 2.88 -0.34 14.54
C MET A 130 3.77 -1.54 14.17
N ARG A 131 3.19 -2.69 13.85
CA ARG A 131 3.96 -3.83 13.30
C ARG A 131 4.58 -3.47 11.94
N LEU A 132 3.80 -2.90 11.02
CA LEU A 132 4.32 -2.43 9.73
C LEU A 132 5.35 -1.31 9.90
N ALA A 133 5.10 -0.35 10.81
CA ALA A 133 6.04 0.71 11.11
C ALA A 133 7.37 0.18 11.67
N SER A 134 7.34 -0.90 12.47
CA SER A 134 8.55 -1.55 12.99
C SER A 134 9.39 -2.24 11.91
N GLU A 135 8.85 -2.45 10.72
CA GLU A 135 9.58 -2.91 9.53
C GLU A 135 10.03 -1.77 8.60
N GLY A 136 9.85 -0.50 9.01
CA GLY A 136 10.32 0.64 8.23
C GLY A 136 9.25 1.31 7.35
N VAL A 137 7.96 0.94 7.49
CA VAL A 137 6.87 1.60 6.76
C VAL A 137 6.67 3.01 7.30
N THR A 138 6.65 4.00 6.41
CA THR A 138 6.46 5.43 6.72
C THR A 138 5.21 6.02 6.09
N LEU A 139 4.67 5.37 5.05
CA LEU A 139 3.40 5.72 4.40
C LEU A 139 2.59 4.44 4.19
N LEU A 140 1.32 4.48 4.56
CA LEU A 140 0.41 3.35 4.56
C LEU A 140 -0.92 3.73 3.91
N GLU A 141 -1.42 2.92 2.98
CA GLU A 141 -2.81 3.00 2.56
C GLU A 141 -3.71 2.24 3.55
N ILE A 142 -4.82 2.84 3.90
CA ILE A 142 -5.89 2.17 4.65
C ILE A 142 -7.19 2.27 3.87
N LYS A 143 -7.66 1.14 3.37
CA LYS A 143 -8.95 1.00 2.73
C LYS A 143 -10.04 0.75 3.79
N SER A 144 -11.19 1.37 3.62
CA SER A 144 -12.43 0.96 4.29
C SER A 144 -12.97 -0.35 3.67
N GLY A 145 -14.28 -0.59 3.64
CA GLY A 145 -14.85 -1.72 2.90
C GLY A 145 -15.28 -2.91 3.77
N TYR A 146 -15.22 -2.76 5.09
CA TYR A 146 -15.83 -3.70 6.03
C TYR A 146 -17.03 -3.10 6.77
N GLY A 147 -17.52 -1.95 6.33
CA GLY A 147 -18.77 -1.38 6.79
C GLY A 147 -19.93 -1.75 5.89
N LEU A 148 -19.78 -1.52 4.59
CA LEU A 148 -20.77 -1.70 3.54
C LEU A 148 -22.10 -0.98 3.84
N GLU A 149 -22.02 0.07 4.66
CA GLU A 149 -23.08 1.02 5.01
C GLU A 149 -22.44 2.36 5.37
N LEU A 150 -23.15 3.47 5.15
CA LEU A 150 -22.59 4.82 5.29
C LEU A 150 -21.97 5.06 6.68
N ALA A 151 -22.66 4.72 7.76
CA ALA A 151 -22.22 5.01 9.13
C ALA A 151 -20.94 4.27 9.49
N THR A 152 -20.81 3.01 9.08
CA THR A 152 -19.61 2.22 9.40
C THR A 152 -18.44 2.54 8.46
N GLU A 153 -18.67 2.78 7.16
CA GLU A 153 -17.63 3.27 6.25
C GLU A 153 -17.03 4.60 6.77
N GLU A 154 -17.88 5.53 7.21
CA GLU A 154 -17.43 6.77 7.85
C GLU A 154 -16.61 6.51 9.13
N LYS A 155 -17.06 5.59 9.97
CA LYS A 155 -16.35 5.16 11.20
C LYS A 155 -14.94 4.64 10.87
N LEU A 156 -14.81 3.78 9.86
CA LEU A 156 -13.50 3.24 9.43
C LEU A 156 -12.55 4.33 8.93
N LEU A 157 -13.06 5.27 8.13
CA LEU A 157 -12.27 6.38 7.62
C LEU A 157 -11.86 7.36 8.73
N ARG A 158 -12.73 7.60 9.73
CA ARG A 158 -12.35 8.39 10.92
C ARG A 158 -11.25 7.73 11.73
N VAL A 159 -11.28 6.40 11.87
CA VAL A 159 -10.19 5.65 12.52
C VAL A 159 -8.88 5.84 11.74
N ALA A 160 -8.89 5.76 10.41
CA ALA A 160 -7.71 6.02 9.59
C ALA A 160 -7.19 7.46 9.79
N ALA A 161 -8.07 8.45 9.82
CA ALA A 161 -7.69 9.84 10.09
C ALA A 161 -7.09 10.04 11.49
N LYS A 162 -7.66 9.39 12.52
CA LYS A 162 -7.13 9.42 13.89
C LYS A 162 -5.75 8.77 13.97
N LEU A 163 -5.53 7.65 13.28
CA LEU A 163 -4.21 7.01 13.19
C LEU A 163 -3.16 7.95 12.59
N ALA A 164 -3.50 8.66 11.51
CA ALA A 164 -2.60 9.65 10.88
C ALA A 164 -2.27 10.83 11.80
N ALA A 165 -3.24 11.30 12.57
CA ALA A 165 -3.06 12.45 13.45
C ALA A 165 -2.21 12.15 14.69
N GLU A 166 -2.28 10.93 15.21
CA GLU A 166 -1.70 10.57 16.51
C GLU A 166 -0.39 9.77 16.43
N ASN A 167 0.06 9.40 15.22
CA ASN A 167 1.24 8.55 15.05
C ASN A 167 2.22 9.11 14.01
N ALA A 168 3.48 8.72 14.14
CA ALA A 168 4.55 9.12 13.23
C ALA A 168 4.55 8.25 11.95
N ILE A 169 3.48 8.31 11.17
CA ILE A 169 3.31 7.64 9.89
C ILE A 169 2.30 8.42 9.04
N ASP A 170 2.55 8.53 7.74
CA ASP A 170 1.55 9.07 6.83
C ASP A 170 0.52 8.00 6.45
N ILE A 171 -0.75 8.40 6.35
CA ILE A 171 -1.82 7.50 5.93
C ILE A 171 -2.53 8.10 4.71
N SER A 172 -2.80 7.25 3.72
CA SER A 172 -3.65 7.55 2.58
C SER A 172 -4.95 6.75 2.73
N PRO A 173 -6.03 7.37 3.22
CA PRO A 173 -7.30 6.66 3.36
C PRO A 173 -7.98 6.49 2.01
N THR A 174 -8.55 5.32 1.75
CA THR A 174 -9.26 4.96 0.52
C THR A 174 -10.65 4.44 0.85
N LEU A 175 -11.67 5.00 0.21
CA LEU A 175 -13.04 4.49 0.33
C LEU A 175 -13.23 3.27 -0.58
N LEU A 176 -13.51 2.11 0.02
CA LEU A 176 -13.82 0.86 -0.68
C LEU A 176 -15.26 0.38 -0.36
N ALA A 177 -16.25 1.27 -0.45
CA ALA A 177 -17.65 0.88 -0.24
C ALA A 177 -18.13 -0.18 -1.25
N ALA A 178 -17.61 -0.16 -2.48
CA ALA A 178 -17.88 -1.18 -3.49
C ALA A 178 -16.96 -2.41 -3.36
N HIS A 179 -16.84 -2.98 -2.15
CA HIS A 179 -16.02 -4.17 -1.87
C HIS A 179 -16.82 -5.46 -2.02
N ALA A 180 -18.02 -5.50 -1.51
CA ALA A 180 -18.95 -6.62 -1.64
C ALA A 180 -20.39 -6.11 -1.51
N THR A 181 -21.34 -6.91 -1.98
CA THR A 181 -22.76 -6.65 -1.73
C THR A 181 -23.12 -7.08 -0.31
N PRO A 182 -23.58 -6.17 0.56
CA PRO A 182 -23.97 -6.52 1.92
C PRO A 182 -25.24 -7.37 1.94
N ALA A 183 -25.47 -8.10 3.04
CA ALA A 183 -26.55 -9.06 3.16
C ALA A 183 -27.93 -8.47 2.89
N GLU A 184 -28.16 -7.22 3.30
CA GLU A 184 -29.41 -6.47 3.10
C GLU A 184 -29.70 -6.09 1.65
N TYR A 185 -28.69 -6.15 0.78
CA TYR A 185 -28.79 -5.89 -0.67
C TYR A 185 -28.51 -7.13 -1.52
N ARG A 186 -28.53 -8.34 -0.94
CA ARG A 186 -28.15 -9.58 -1.65
C ARG A 186 -28.90 -9.76 -2.98
N ASP A 187 -30.17 -9.40 -3.00
CA ASP A 187 -31.05 -9.56 -4.18
C ASP A 187 -31.14 -8.26 -5.03
N ASP A 188 -30.43 -7.20 -4.62
CA ASP A 188 -30.44 -5.92 -5.31
C ASP A 188 -29.03 -5.25 -5.28
N PRO A 189 -28.01 -5.85 -5.91
CA PRO A 189 -26.67 -5.26 -5.98
C PRO A 189 -26.64 -3.91 -6.73
N ASP A 190 -27.55 -3.69 -7.69
CA ASP A 190 -27.64 -2.41 -8.39
C ASP A 190 -28.18 -1.28 -7.50
N GLY A 191 -29.12 -1.59 -6.60
CA GLY A 191 -29.58 -0.67 -5.55
C GLY A 191 -28.46 -0.35 -4.58
N TYR A 192 -27.63 -1.31 -4.23
CA TYR A 192 -26.45 -1.04 -3.39
C TYR A 192 -25.44 -0.10 -4.09
N ILE A 193 -25.12 -0.35 -5.36
CA ILE A 193 -24.23 0.54 -6.12
C ILE A 193 -24.84 1.96 -6.26
N THR A 194 -26.16 2.07 -6.36
CA THR A 194 -26.85 3.36 -6.32
C THR A 194 -26.59 4.08 -4.99
N LEU A 195 -26.74 3.38 -3.85
CA LEU A 195 -26.41 3.92 -2.54
C LEU A 195 -24.94 4.37 -2.44
N VAL A 196 -24.01 3.57 -2.94
CA VAL A 196 -22.57 3.93 -2.99
C VAL A 196 -22.35 5.21 -3.79
N CYS A 197 -22.91 5.29 -5.00
CA CYS A 197 -22.68 6.40 -5.94
C CYS A 197 -23.38 7.69 -5.51
N GLU A 198 -24.62 7.60 -5.07
CA GLU A 198 -25.45 8.80 -4.81
C GLU A 198 -25.35 9.29 -3.36
N THR A 199 -24.89 8.44 -2.43
CA THR A 199 -24.88 8.78 -1.01
C THR A 199 -23.49 8.67 -0.40
N MET A 200 -22.86 7.47 -0.42
CA MET A 200 -21.62 7.25 0.32
C MET A 200 -20.46 8.07 -0.23
N ILE A 201 -20.17 7.96 -1.53
CA ILE A 201 -19.04 8.69 -2.15
C ILE A 201 -19.20 10.20 -1.95
N PRO A 202 -20.30 10.86 -2.35
CA PRO A 202 -20.38 12.31 -2.26
C PRO A 202 -20.39 12.82 -0.81
N GLN A 203 -21.09 12.14 0.11
CA GLN A 203 -21.15 12.59 1.50
C GLN A 203 -19.81 12.47 2.23
N LEU A 204 -19.11 11.33 2.05
CA LEU A 204 -17.81 11.09 2.70
C LEU A 204 -16.70 11.94 2.06
N TRP A 205 -16.78 12.20 0.75
CA TRP A 205 -15.88 13.13 0.05
C TRP A 205 -16.03 14.56 0.56
N GLN A 206 -17.25 15.03 0.71
CA GLN A 206 -17.52 16.36 1.24
C GLN A 206 -16.95 16.56 2.66
N LYS A 207 -16.84 15.48 3.45
CA LYS A 207 -16.22 15.50 4.78
C LYS A 207 -14.69 15.44 4.74
N GLY A 208 -14.07 15.24 3.57
CA GLY A 208 -12.60 15.14 3.41
C GLY A 208 -11.99 13.91 4.07
N LEU A 209 -12.71 12.78 4.08
CA LEU A 209 -12.31 11.60 4.85
C LEU A 209 -11.44 10.60 4.08
N PHE A 210 -11.28 10.76 2.76
CA PHE A 210 -10.48 9.84 1.95
C PHE A 210 -9.81 10.54 0.76
N ASP A 211 -8.76 9.92 0.22
CA ASP A 211 -7.97 10.45 -0.90
C ASP A 211 -8.35 9.82 -2.24
N ALA A 212 -8.90 8.61 -2.24
CA ALA A 212 -9.24 7.85 -3.44
C ALA A 212 -10.47 6.97 -3.21
N VAL A 213 -11.12 6.58 -4.30
CA VAL A 213 -12.16 5.53 -4.32
C VAL A 213 -11.58 4.27 -4.92
N ASP A 214 -11.89 3.14 -4.32
CA ASP A 214 -11.55 1.80 -4.81
C ASP A 214 -12.82 0.96 -4.98
N LEU A 215 -12.71 -0.12 -5.76
CA LEU A 215 -13.80 -1.05 -6.03
C LEU A 215 -13.28 -2.47 -6.28
N PHE A 216 -14.16 -3.46 -6.17
CA PHE A 216 -13.85 -4.85 -6.49
C PHE A 216 -14.63 -5.30 -7.72
N CYS A 217 -13.98 -5.23 -8.90
CA CYS A 217 -14.53 -5.67 -10.16
C CYS A 217 -14.14 -7.12 -10.42
N GLU A 218 -15.01 -8.04 -10.05
CA GLU A 218 -14.78 -9.47 -10.11
C GLU A 218 -16.07 -10.26 -10.23
N SER A 219 -15.96 -11.51 -10.66
CA SER A 219 -17.11 -12.43 -10.78
C SER A 219 -17.86 -12.66 -9.46
N VAL A 220 -17.16 -12.55 -8.34
CA VAL A 220 -17.71 -12.64 -6.96
C VAL A 220 -17.98 -11.28 -6.33
N GLY A 221 -17.60 -10.20 -6.97
CA GLY A 221 -17.79 -8.81 -6.55
C GLY A 221 -18.82 -8.10 -7.44
N PHE A 222 -18.42 -6.97 -8.02
CA PHE A 222 -19.26 -6.19 -8.93
C PHE A 222 -18.84 -6.40 -10.38
N ASN A 223 -19.82 -6.41 -11.29
CA ASN A 223 -19.56 -6.50 -12.71
C ASN A 223 -19.02 -5.17 -13.28
N VAL A 224 -18.57 -5.20 -14.55
CA VAL A 224 -17.95 -4.04 -15.23
C VAL A 224 -18.90 -2.84 -15.28
N ALA A 225 -20.21 -3.05 -15.53
CA ALA A 225 -21.18 -1.95 -15.61
C ALA A 225 -21.41 -1.28 -14.25
N GLN A 226 -21.52 -2.08 -13.18
CA GLN A 226 -21.62 -1.58 -11.80
C GLN A 226 -20.35 -0.82 -11.39
N SER A 227 -19.20 -1.40 -11.69
CA SER A 227 -17.88 -0.78 -11.43
C SER A 227 -17.73 0.55 -12.19
N GLU A 228 -18.18 0.62 -13.45
CA GLU A 228 -18.11 1.86 -14.23
C GLU A 228 -18.95 2.98 -13.63
N ARG A 229 -20.12 2.69 -13.04
CA ARG A 229 -20.93 3.69 -12.33
C ARG A 229 -20.15 4.32 -11.17
N VAL A 230 -19.43 3.49 -10.38
CA VAL A 230 -18.58 3.98 -9.28
C VAL A 230 -17.48 4.90 -9.80
N LEU A 231 -16.78 4.50 -10.87
CA LEU A 231 -15.71 5.30 -11.47
C LEU A 231 -16.22 6.60 -12.10
N GLN A 232 -17.39 6.58 -12.71
CA GLN A 232 -18.04 7.79 -13.26
C GLN A 232 -18.36 8.78 -12.15
N THR A 233 -18.92 8.31 -11.03
CA THR A 233 -19.21 9.15 -9.85
C THR A 233 -17.93 9.78 -9.29
N ALA A 234 -16.90 8.98 -9.08
CA ALA A 234 -15.62 9.48 -8.59
C ALA A 234 -15.01 10.53 -9.54
N LYS A 235 -15.00 10.23 -10.85
CA LYS A 235 -14.49 11.17 -11.87
C LYS A 235 -15.26 12.48 -11.90
N ALA A 236 -16.58 12.45 -11.79
CA ALA A 236 -17.41 13.65 -11.77
C ALA A 236 -17.10 14.56 -10.57
N LEU A 237 -16.62 13.99 -9.47
CA LEU A 237 -16.19 14.70 -8.26
C LEU A 237 -14.69 15.02 -8.23
N GLY A 238 -13.93 14.65 -9.27
CA GLY A 238 -12.48 14.83 -9.33
C GLY A 238 -11.69 13.93 -8.36
N ILE A 239 -12.26 12.80 -7.94
CA ILE A 239 -11.66 11.88 -6.99
C ILE A 239 -10.78 10.88 -7.74
N PRO A 240 -9.52 10.64 -7.32
CA PRO A 240 -8.68 9.57 -7.83
C PRO A 240 -9.31 8.20 -7.61
N VAL A 241 -9.06 7.26 -8.53
CA VAL A 241 -9.65 5.91 -8.48
C VAL A 241 -8.58 4.83 -8.50
N LYS A 242 -8.93 3.67 -7.94
CA LYS A 242 -8.17 2.42 -7.92
C LYS A 242 -9.13 1.26 -8.20
N GLY A 243 -8.62 0.04 -8.35
CA GLY A 243 -9.48 -1.14 -8.50
C GLY A 243 -8.78 -2.44 -8.13
N HIS A 244 -9.48 -3.29 -7.35
CA HIS A 244 -9.20 -4.72 -7.25
C HIS A 244 -9.78 -5.37 -8.50
N VAL A 245 -8.94 -5.91 -9.36
CA VAL A 245 -9.33 -6.35 -10.70
C VAL A 245 -8.51 -7.56 -11.13
N GLU A 246 -9.11 -8.40 -11.98
CA GLU A 246 -8.45 -9.58 -12.54
C GLU A 246 -7.74 -10.46 -11.49
N GLN A 247 -8.31 -10.57 -10.30
CA GLN A 247 -7.79 -11.44 -9.23
C GLN A 247 -8.14 -12.89 -9.48
N LEU A 248 -9.40 -13.18 -9.83
CA LEU A 248 -9.96 -14.51 -9.94
C LEU A 248 -10.47 -14.83 -11.36
N SER A 249 -10.66 -13.79 -12.17
CA SER A 249 -11.20 -13.88 -13.53
C SER A 249 -10.77 -12.70 -14.40
N LEU A 250 -10.82 -12.85 -15.72
CA LEU A 250 -10.59 -11.78 -16.67
C LEU A 250 -11.92 -11.12 -17.03
N LEU A 251 -12.22 -9.96 -16.45
CA LEU A 251 -13.42 -9.18 -16.74
C LEU A 251 -13.17 -7.89 -17.53
N GLY A 252 -11.93 -7.42 -17.62
CA GLY A 252 -11.58 -6.12 -18.21
C GLY A 252 -11.63 -4.96 -17.22
N GLY A 253 -11.58 -5.26 -15.92
CA GLY A 253 -11.55 -4.28 -14.84
C GLY A 253 -10.31 -3.38 -14.90
N ALA A 254 -9.13 -3.94 -15.20
CA ALA A 254 -7.89 -3.16 -15.36
C ALA A 254 -7.97 -2.20 -16.55
N GLN A 255 -8.56 -2.61 -17.68
CA GLN A 255 -8.84 -1.74 -18.82
C GLN A 255 -9.82 -0.64 -18.44
N LEU A 256 -10.86 -0.98 -17.67
CA LEU A 256 -11.82 -0.02 -17.16
C LEU A 256 -11.16 1.03 -16.27
N VAL A 257 -10.45 0.61 -15.23
CA VAL A 257 -9.73 1.52 -14.29
C VAL A 257 -8.76 2.43 -15.05
N SER A 258 -8.01 1.86 -16.02
CA SER A 258 -7.04 2.60 -16.83
C SER A 258 -7.69 3.67 -17.72
N ARG A 259 -8.88 3.42 -18.27
CA ARG A 259 -9.67 4.44 -19.02
C ARG A 259 -10.03 5.65 -18.15
N TYR A 260 -10.19 5.43 -16.86
CA TYR A 260 -10.42 6.49 -15.88
C TYR A 260 -9.14 7.08 -15.28
N GLN A 261 -7.96 6.75 -15.86
CA GLN A 261 -6.64 7.17 -15.37
C GLN A 261 -6.42 6.79 -13.89
N GLY A 262 -6.87 5.59 -13.53
CA GLY A 262 -6.74 5.08 -12.17
C GLY A 262 -5.30 5.01 -11.70
N LEU A 263 -5.09 5.30 -10.44
CA LEU A 263 -3.77 5.27 -9.79
C LEU A 263 -3.15 3.87 -9.86
N SER A 264 -3.96 2.85 -9.57
CA SER A 264 -3.53 1.46 -9.62
C SER A 264 -4.65 0.48 -10.00
N ALA A 265 -4.21 -0.68 -10.52
CA ALA A 265 -4.97 -1.89 -10.72
C ALA A 265 -4.31 -2.97 -9.88
N ASP A 266 -5.03 -3.48 -8.90
CA ASP A 266 -4.50 -4.27 -7.81
C ASP A 266 -4.92 -5.74 -7.97
N HIS A 267 -4.08 -6.71 -7.60
CA HIS A 267 -4.10 -8.16 -7.86
C HIS A 267 -3.56 -8.51 -9.25
N ILE A 268 -4.35 -8.43 -10.30
CA ILE A 268 -3.99 -8.60 -11.72
C ILE A 268 -3.43 -9.98 -12.13
N GLU A 269 -3.75 -11.04 -11.41
CA GLU A 269 -3.31 -12.41 -11.71
C GLU A 269 -3.80 -12.89 -13.09
N TYR A 270 -5.04 -12.52 -13.48
CA TYR A 270 -5.66 -12.89 -14.75
C TYR A 270 -5.54 -11.83 -15.85
N LEU A 271 -4.70 -10.82 -15.65
CA LEU A 271 -4.53 -9.73 -16.60
C LEU A 271 -3.98 -10.22 -17.94
N ASP A 272 -4.60 -9.83 -19.03
CA ASP A 272 -4.17 -10.09 -20.38
C ASP A 272 -3.30 -8.97 -20.99
N GLU A 273 -2.77 -9.20 -22.20
CA GLU A 273 -1.92 -8.22 -22.89
C GLU A 273 -2.67 -6.93 -23.23
N ALA A 274 -3.98 -7.01 -23.51
CA ALA A 274 -4.80 -5.83 -23.79
C ALA A 274 -4.99 -4.98 -22.51
N GLY A 275 -5.14 -5.61 -21.35
CA GLY A 275 -5.16 -4.96 -20.06
C GLY A 275 -3.85 -4.28 -19.74
N VAL A 276 -2.70 -4.96 -19.97
CA VAL A 276 -1.36 -4.38 -19.78
C VAL A 276 -1.15 -3.15 -20.68
N ALA A 277 -1.56 -3.23 -21.95
CA ALA A 277 -1.48 -2.10 -22.87
C ALA A 277 -2.32 -0.90 -22.39
N ALA A 278 -3.53 -1.15 -21.91
CA ALA A 278 -4.40 -0.12 -21.34
C ALA A 278 -3.77 0.51 -20.09
N MET A 279 -3.15 -0.28 -19.20
CA MET A 279 -2.45 0.22 -18.02
C MET A 279 -1.28 1.13 -18.38
N ARG A 280 -0.48 0.77 -19.41
CA ARG A 280 0.59 1.64 -19.93
C ARG A 280 0.02 2.99 -20.38
N ASP A 281 -1.02 2.97 -21.20
CA ASP A 281 -1.61 4.16 -21.81
C ASP A 281 -2.31 5.03 -20.75
N GLY A 282 -2.98 4.42 -19.77
CA GLY A 282 -3.59 5.08 -18.62
C GLY A 282 -2.58 5.50 -17.54
N ARG A 283 -1.30 5.08 -17.65
CA ARG A 283 -0.26 5.28 -16.64
C ARG A 283 -0.60 4.67 -15.28
N THR A 284 -1.42 3.64 -15.26
CA THR A 284 -1.88 2.92 -14.08
C THR A 284 -0.77 2.01 -13.57
N VAL A 285 -0.56 1.97 -12.26
CA VAL A 285 0.42 1.08 -11.60
C VAL A 285 -0.22 -0.30 -11.40
N GLY A 286 0.52 -1.37 -11.67
CA GLY A 286 0.11 -2.72 -11.27
C GLY A 286 0.55 -3.01 -9.84
N VAL A 287 -0.37 -3.37 -8.95
CA VAL A 287 -0.04 -3.73 -7.56
C VAL A 287 -0.14 -5.24 -7.39
N LEU A 288 0.97 -5.88 -7.07
CA LEU A 288 1.04 -7.31 -6.80
C LEU A 288 0.86 -7.59 -5.31
N LEU A 289 0.03 -8.59 -5.01
CA LEU A 289 -0.39 -8.94 -3.65
C LEU A 289 -0.03 -10.41 -3.35
N PRO A 290 1.27 -10.71 -3.20
CA PRO A 290 1.76 -12.09 -3.14
C PRO A 290 1.29 -12.84 -1.88
N GLY A 291 0.92 -12.14 -0.82
CA GLY A 291 0.35 -12.73 0.40
C GLY A 291 -1.02 -13.36 0.13
N ALA A 292 -1.90 -12.66 -0.60
CA ALA A 292 -3.22 -13.19 -0.99
C ALA A 292 -3.07 -14.39 -1.93
N PHE A 293 -2.22 -14.28 -2.94
CA PHE A 293 -1.91 -15.38 -3.86
C PHE A 293 -1.47 -16.66 -3.11
N TYR A 294 -0.55 -16.53 -2.17
CA TYR A 294 -0.08 -17.63 -1.33
C TYR A 294 -1.18 -18.22 -0.46
N PHE A 295 -1.91 -17.37 0.26
CA PHE A 295 -2.90 -17.81 1.25
C PHE A 295 -4.12 -18.47 0.62
N LEU A 296 -4.51 -17.99 -0.56
CA LEU A 296 -5.59 -18.58 -1.37
C LEU A 296 -5.14 -19.81 -2.16
N ARG A 297 -3.83 -20.11 -2.20
CA ARG A 297 -3.24 -21.19 -3.03
C ARG A 297 -3.51 -20.99 -4.52
N GLU A 298 -3.48 -19.74 -4.97
CA GLU A 298 -3.66 -19.41 -6.38
C GLU A 298 -2.54 -20.00 -7.24
N THR A 299 -2.86 -20.27 -8.50
CA THR A 299 -1.89 -20.84 -9.47
C THR A 299 -1.66 -19.94 -10.66
N GLN A 300 -2.65 -19.10 -11.01
CA GLN A 300 -2.52 -18.13 -12.08
C GLN A 300 -1.69 -16.94 -11.60
N ARG A 301 -0.50 -16.76 -12.19
CA ARG A 301 0.43 -15.69 -11.81
C ARG A 301 0.18 -14.40 -12.59
N PRO A 302 0.42 -13.23 -11.98
CA PRO A 302 0.43 -11.97 -12.70
C PRO A 302 1.41 -11.99 -13.89
N PRO A 303 1.11 -11.34 -15.02
CA PRO A 303 1.93 -11.38 -16.22
C PRO A 303 3.14 -10.43 -16.15
N VAL A 304 4.06 -10.68 -15.21
CA VAL A 304 5.20 -9.79 -14.89
C VAL A 304 6.07 -9.50 -16.13
N GLU A 305 6.29 -10.49 -17.00
CA GLU A 305 7.07 -10.29 -18.23
C GLU A 305 6.38 -9.34 -19.23
N LEU A 306 5.04 -9.37 -19.30
CA LEU A 306 4.29 -8.39 -20.10
C LEU A 306 4.38 -7.00 -19.48
N LEU A 307 4.21 -6.88 -18.14
CA LEU A 307 4.34 -5.60 -17.44
C LEU A 307 5.72 -4.98 -17.67
N ARG A 308 6.81 -5.76 -17.62
CA ARG A 308 8.17 -5.31 -17.97
C ARG A 308 8.27 -4.84 -19.41
N ARG A 309 7.80 -5.64 -20.37
CA ARG A 309 7.83 -5.32 -21.81
C ARG A 309 7.12 -4.03 -22.13
N TYR A 310 5.98 -3.79 -21.50
CA TYR A 310 5.17 -2.59 -21.69
C TYR A 310 5.58 -1.43 -20.77
N GLN A 311 6.60 -1.61 -19.93
CA GLN A 311 7.11 -0.63 -18.97
C GLN A 311 6.01 -0.12 -18.00
N VAL A 312 5.09 -0.98 -17.64
CA VAL A 312 4.09 -0.69 -16.59
C VAL A 312 4.78 -0.77 -15.23
N PRO A 313 4.73 0.29 -14.41
CA PRO A 313 5.30 0.25 -13.07
C PRO A 313 4.59 -0.79 -12.20
N VAL A 314 5.37 -1.58 -11.45
CA VAL A 314 4.86 -2.61 -10.57
C VAL A 314 5.15 -2.25 -9.12
N ALA A 315 4.11 -2.15 -8.29
CA ALA A 315 4.21 -2.05 -6.84
C ALA A 315 3.98 -3.42 -6.19
N VAL A 316 4.44 -3.54 -4.96
CA VAL A 316 4.23 -4.70 -4.08
C VAL A 316 3.62 -4.20 -2.79
N ALA A 317 2.58 -4.87 -2.30
CA ALA A 317 1.93 -4.52 -1.06
C ALA A 317 1.54 -5.76 -0.25
N SER A 318 1.22 -5.56 1.03
CA SER A 318 0.88 -6.67 1.94
C SER A 318 -0.51 -7.24 1.72
N ASP A 319 -1.45 -6.42 1.22
CA ASP A 319 -2.88 -6.72 1.24
C ASP A 319 -3.37 -7.14 2.63
N PHE A 320 -2.77 -6.58 3.68
CA PHE A 320 -3.08 -7.04 5.04
C PHE A 320 -4.56 -6.95 5.34
N ASN A 321 -5.19 -8.10 5.47
CA ASN A 321 -6.61 -8.28 5.74
C ASN A 321 -6.86 -9.62 6.46
N PRO A 322 -8.02 -9.80 7.16
CA PRO A 322 -8.25 -11.00 7.94
C PRO A 322 -8.61 -12.24 7.11
N GLY A 323 -9.01 -12.08 5.85
CA GLY A 323 -9.58 -13.14 5.03
C GLY A 323 -8.61 -13.86 4.13
N THR A 324 -7.83 -13.09 3.40
CA THR A 324 -7.03 -13.59 2.29
C THR A 324 -5.54 -13.30 2.42
N SER A 325 -5.14 -12.35 3.29
CA SER A 325 -3.73 -12.01 3.50
C SER A 325 -3.46 -11.58 4.95
N PRO A 326 -3.46 -12.49 5.92
CA PRO A 326 -3.22 -12.14 7.31
C PRO A 326 -1.72 -11.90 7.62
N PHE A 327 -0.96 -11.39 6.66
CA PHE A 327 0.47 -11.14 6.72
C PHE A 327 0.77 -9.66 6.96
N CYS A 328 1.06 -9.31 8.21
CA CYS A 328 1.41 -7.95 8.60
C CYS A 328 2.94 -7.75 8.49
N SER A 329 3.49 -7.94 7.27
CA SER A 329 4.91 -7.81 6.98
C SER A 329 5.15 -7.46 5.51
N LEU A 330 5.75 -6.28 5.28
CA LEU A 330 6.10 -5.86 3.93
C LEU A 330 7.39 -6.53 3.44
N HIS A 331 8.32 -6.86 4.34
CA HIS A 331 9.51 -7.64 3.99
C HIS A 331 9.14 -9.02 3.46
N LEU A 332 8.17 -9.68 4.09
CA LEU A 332 7.66 -10.97 3.62
C LEU A 332 6.98 -10.82 2.24
N ALA A 333 6.19 -9.77 2.03
CA ALA A 333 5.57 -9.52 0.73
C ALA A 333 6.62 -9.31 -0.38
N MET A 334 7.71 -8.58 -0.12
CA MET A 334 8.83 -8.43 -1.05
C MET A 334 9.47 -9.77 -1.42
N ASN A 335 9.77 -10.61 -0.42
CA ASN A 335 10.33 -11.94 -0.64
C ASN A 335 9.38 -12.82 -1.46
N MET A 336 8.09 -12.87 -1.09
CA MET A 336 7.07 -13.63 -1.82
C MET A 336 6.95 -13.16 -3.28
N ALA A 337 7.00 -11.85 -3.55
CA ALA A 337 6.95 -11.31 -4.91
C ALA A 337 8.15 -11.76 -5.76
N CYS A 338 9.34 -11.82 -5.15
CA CYS A 338 10.52 -12.35 -5.84
C CYS A 338 10.38 -13.86 -6.12
N VAL A 339 10.00 -14.65 -5.11
CA VAL A 339 9.98 -16.11 -5.21
C VAL A 339 8.80 -16.62 -6.06
N GLN A 340 7.61 -16.04 -5.89
CA GLN A 340 6.40 -16.54 -6.56
C GLN A 340 6.18 -15.91 -7.93
N PHE A 341 6.49 -14.61 -8.08
CA PHE A 341 6.19 -13.87 -9.31
C PHE A 341 7.43 -13.57 -10.15
N GLY A 342 8.65 -13.88 -9.63
CA GLY A 342 9.89 -13.69 -10.36
C GLY A 342 10.34 -12.22 -10.49
N LEU A 343 9.97 -11.36 -9.53
CA LEU A 343 10.56 -10.03 -9.43
C LEU A 343 12.02 -10.15 -9.03
N THR A 344 12.85 -9.26 -9.56
CA THR A 344 14.18 -9.06 -8.98
C THR A 344 14.09 -8.35 -7.63
N PRO A 345 15.06 -8.50 -6.73
CA PRO A 345 15.07 -7.74 -5.47
C PRO A 345 15.01 -6.22 -5.69
N GLU A 346 15.62 -5.70 -6.75
CA GLU A 346 15.54 -4.27 -7.09
C GLU A 346 14.12 -3.85 -7.51
N GLU A 347 13.42 -4.69 -8.27
CA GLU A 347 12.01 -4.45 -8.63
C GLU A 347 11.12 -4.49 -7.39
N ALA A 348 11.35 -5.43 -6.46
CA ALA A 348 10.61 -5.49 -5.20
C ALA A 348 10.84 -4.22 -4.34
N TRP A 349 12.08 -3.75 -4.24
CA TRP A 349 12.39 -2.47 -3.60
C TRP A 349 11.73 -1.27 -4.28
N ALA A 350 11.79 -1.20 -5.60
CA ALA A 350 11.05 -0.18 -6.35
C ALA A 350 9.54 -0.27 -6.09
N GLY A 351 9.04 -1.50 -5.95
CA GLY A 351 7.65 -1.83 -5.67
C GLY A 351 7.14 -1.32 -4.35
N VAL A 352 7.95 -1.33 -3.30
CA VAL A 352 7.57 -0.83 -1.95
C VAL A 352 8.08 0.59 -1.67
N THR A 353 8.56 1.29 -2.68
CA THR A 353 9.06 2.68 -2.56
C THR A 353 8.47 3.56 -3.67
N ARG A 354 9.21 3.83 -4.76
CA ARG A 354 8.80 4.79 -5.79
C ARG A 354 7.54 4.38 -6.55
N HIS A 355 7.31 3.08 -6.78
CA HIS A 355 6.10 2.63 -7.49
C HIS A 355 4.89 2.60 -6.56
N ALA A 356 5.06 2.21 -5.29
CA ALA A 356 4.02 2.32 -4.28
C ALA A 356 3.61 3.80 -4.04
N ALA A 357 4.58 4.72 -3.98
CA ALA A 357 4.30 6.16 -3.92
C ALA A 357 3.45 6.62 -5.11
N ARG A 358 3.74 6.12 -6.32
CA ARG A 358 2.97 6.43 -7.53
C ARG A 358 1.56 5.84 -7.48
N ALA A 359 1.40 4.61 -6.95
CA ALA A 359 0.09 3.96 -6.76
C ALA A 359 -0.82 4.71 -5.77
N LEU A 360 -0.24 5.61 -4.96
CA LEU A 360 -0.96 6.49 -4.04
C LEU A 360 -1.01 7.96 -4.51
N GLY A 361 -0.51 8.28 -5.71
CA GLY A 361 -0.43 9.66 -6.19
C GLY A 361 0.58 10.54 -5.43
N ARG A 362 1.53 9.93 -4.69
CA ARG A 362 2.52 10.60 -3.83
C ARG A 362 3.94 10.63 -4.43
N GLN A 363 4.11 10.28 -5.70
CA GLN A 363 5.42 10.14 -6.38
C GLN A 363 6.25 11.42 -6.43
N ALA A 364 5.65 12.58 -6.23
CA ALA A 364 6.38 13.86 -6.21
C ALA A 364 7.09 14.13 -4.87
N THR A 365 6.75 13.38 -3.82
CA THR A 365 7.19 13.70 -2.45
C THR A 365 7.71 12.49 -1.67
N HIS A 366 7.39 11.25 -2.09
CA HIS A 366 7.72 10.02 -1.37
C HIS A 366 8.40 8.97 -2.27
N GLY A 367 9.00 7.96 -1.64
CA GLY A 367 9.52 6.75 -2.30
C GLY A 367 10.90 6.89 -2.91
N GLN A 368 11.58 8.02 -2.72
CA GLN A 368 12.98 8.24 -3.16
C GLN A 368 13.73 9.10 -2.15
N ILE A 369 15.04 8.88 -2.05
CA ILE A 369 15.94 9.83 -1.38
C ILE A 369 16.41 10.83 -2.43
N ARG A 370 15.78 12.00 -2.41
CA ARG A 370 16.04 13.07 -3.39
C ARG A 370 15.78 14.44 -2.76
N ALA A 371 16.55 15.46 -3.17
CA ALA A 371 16.30 16.83 -2.72
C ALA A 371 14.87 17.28 -3.05
N GLY A 372 14.20 17.91 -2.09
CA GLY A 372 12.81 18.34 -2.14
C GLY A 372 11.79 17.28 -1.68
N TYR A 373 12.20 16.02 -1.53
CA TYR A 373 11.32 14.94 -1.04
C TYR A 373 11.21 14.96 0.49
N ARG A 374 10.21 14.30 1.02
CA ARG A 374 10.03 14.09 2.45
C ARG A 374 11.24 13.36 3.04
N ALA A 375 11.67 13.77 4.19
CA ALA A 375 12.73 13.12 4.93
C ALA A 375 12.18 11.91 5.69
N ASP A 376 11.59 10.98 4.95
CA ASP A 376 11.08 9.70 5.40
C ASP A 376 12.03 8.61 4.88
N PHE A 377 12.85 8.06 5.77
CA PHE A 377 13.87 7.07 5.40
C PHE A 377 14.16 6.10 6.54
N VAL A 378 14.79 4.99 6.19
CA VAL A 378 15.14 3.93 7.13
C VAL A 378 16.63 3.66 7.08
N VAL A 379 17.23 3.52 8.24
CA VAL A 379 18.60 3.06 8.45
C VAL A 379 18.55 1.59 8.81
N TRP A 380 19.34 0.76 8.12
CA TRP A 380 19.34 -0.69 8.27
C TRP A 380 20.66 -1.21 8.80
N ASP A 381 20.60 -2.24 9.64
CA ASP A 381 21.74 -3.06 10.03
C ASP A 381 21.95 -4.17 8.98
N ALA A 382 22.25 -3.73 7.77
CA ALA A 382 22.50 -4.52 6.57
C ALA A 382 23.48 -3.77 5.66
N GLU A 383 24.25 -4.50 4.87
CA GLU A 383 25.20 -3.91 3.92
C GLU A 383 24.57 -3.65 2.55
N GLN A 384 23.63 -4.50 2.14
CA GLN A 384 22.99 -4.47 0.82
C GLN A 384 21.47 -4.53 0.93
N PRO A 385 20.72 -3.83 0.05
CA PRO A 385 19.26 -3.90 0.05
C PRO A 385 18.71 -5.33 -0.14
N VAL A 386 19.42 -6.19 -0.89
CA VAL A 386 19.00 -7.57 -1.15
C VAL A 386 18.90 -8.42 0.11
N GLU A 387 19.71 -8.14 1.14
CA GLU A 387 19.70 -8.92 2.39
C GLU A 387 18.35 -8.87 3.09
N ILE A 388 17.68 -7.70 3.04
CA ILE A 388 16.37 -7.47 3.65
C ILE A 388 15.29 -8.30 2.94
N VAL A 389 15.39 -8.44 1.62
CA VAL A 389 14.47 -9.27 0.83
C VAL A 389 14.77 -10.76 1.00
N TYR A 390 16.06 -11.11 1.14
CA TYR A 390 16.52 -12.48 1.21
C TYR A 390 16.14 -13.20 2.51
N GLU A 391 16.16 -12.51 3.65
CA GLU A 391 15.93 -13.09 4.99
C GLU A 391 14.55 -12.69 5.57
N PRO A 392 13.41 -13.21 5.02
CA PRO A 392 12.11 -12.94 5.61
C PRO A 392 12.06 -13.53 7.03
N GLY A 393 11.71 -12.72 8.00
CA GLY A 393 11.72 -13.10 9.42
C GLY A 393 12.86 -12.48 10.23
N ARG A 394 13.94 -12.01 9.59
CA ARG A 394 14.86 -11.05 10.21
C ARG A 394 14.33 -9.64 10.02
N ASN A 395 14.32 -8.84 11.08
CA ASN A 395 14.05 -7.41 10.98
C ASN A 395 15.36 -6.64 11.25
N PRO A 396 16.10 -6.20 10.22
CA PRO A 396 17.36 -5.48 10.38
C PRO A 396 17.15 -3.98 10.55
N LEU A 397 15.96 -3.51 10.91
CA LEU A 397 15.72 -2.10 11.15
C LEU A 397 16.60 -1.60 12.31
N TYR A 398 17.50 -0.67 11.99
CA TYR A 398 18.30 0.03 13.01
C TYR A 398 17.55 1.27 13.50
N GLN A 399 17.03 2.09 12.56
CA GLN A 399 16.37 3.33 12.90
C GLN A 399 15.39 3.75 11.80
N ARG A 400 14.20 4.16 12.19
CA ARG A 400 13.22 4.77 11.29
C ARG A 400 13.23 6.29 11.49
N VAL A 401 13.25 7.03 10.39
CA VAL A 401 13.15 8.49 10.39
C VAL A 401 11.87 8.88 9.65
N TYR A 402 11.04 9.65 10.33
CA TYR A 402 9.78 10.17 9.81
C TYR A 402 9.81 11.71 9.89
N ARG A 403 9.61 12.36 8.76
CA ARG A 403 9.70 13.83 8.63
C ARG A 403 10.97 14.40 9.26
N GLY A 404 12.10 13.72 9.03
CA GLY A 404 13.40 14.12 9.54
C GLY A 404 13.61 13.92 11.03
N LYS A 405 12.71 13.23 11.73
CA LYS A 405 12.83 12.91 13.15
C LYS A 405 12.90 11.40 13.34
N ILE A 406 13.75 10.98 14.27
CA ILE A 406 13.82 9.58 14.69
C ILE A 406 12.49 9.20 15.34
N SER A 407 11.92 8.07 14.96
CA SER A 407 10.57 7.63 15.38
C SER A 407 10.49 6.14 15.67
#